data_fe80c2a9d05acc418c1efc546e461196
#
_entry.id   fe80c2a9d05acc418c1efc546e461196
#
_cell.length_a   1.000
_cell.length_b   1.000
_cell.length_c   1.000
_cell.angle_alpha   90.00
_cell.angle_beta   90.00
_cell.angle_gamma   90.00
#
_symmetry.space_group_name_H-M   'P 1'
#
loop_
_entity.id
_entity.type
_entity.pdbx_description
1 polymer ?
#
loop_
_entity_poly.entity_id
_entity_poly.type
_entity_poly.pdbx_seq_one_letter_code
_entity_poly.pdbx_strand_id
1 'polypeptide(L)'
;MRILSPPNFNEAQVTDNIYEALRESHERQRALCKALLETAPEGDGRQDLFRELRREESAHAAAEERFLYAPILMDDNGLSPSRHALSEHHKIEELFEELAKDAPSDRGWMQRAKTLCEKIEHHLEEEETRFFQQSGKILTDAQKASLAKSYRKDYERLLDEPSFA
;
A
#
# COMPACT_ATOMS: atom_id res chain seq x y z
N MET A 1 41.22 25.06 31.47
CA MET A 1 40.19 25.22 30.43
C MET A 1 39.74 23.81 30.03
N ARG A 2 38.61 23.35 30.61
CA ARG A 2 38.07 22.01 30.32
C ARG A 2 37.19 22.14 29.08
N ILE A 3 37.56 21.44 28.00
CA ILE A 3 36.76 21.32 26.81
C ILE A 3 35.65 20.33 27.12
N LEU A 4 34.43 20.80 27.20
CA LEU A 4 33.23 19.97 27.31
C LEU A 4 33.03 19.26 25.96
N SER A 5 33.08 17.92 25.97
CA SER A 5 32.68 17.08 24.85
C SER A 5 31.21 17.32 24.58
N PRO A 6 30.78 17.39 23.29
CA PRO A 6 29.37 17.50 22.96
C PRO A 6 28.61 16.24 23.41
N PRO A 7 27.32 16.38 23.77
CA PRO A 7 26.52 15.21 24.14
C PRO A 7 26.40 14.29 22.94
N ASN A 8 26.71 13.01 23.16
CA ASN A 8 26.37 11.94 22.23
C ASN A 8 24.83 11.87 22.13
N PHE A 9 24.27 12.50 21.11
CA PHE A 9 22.94 12.14 20.64
C PHE A 9 23.09 10.74 20.05
N ASN A 10 22.74 9.75 20.82
CA ASN A 10 22.42 8.43 20.34
C ASN A 10 21.11 8.61 19.55
N GLU A 11 21.21 8.98 18.26
CA GLU A 11 20.12 8.79 17.32
C GLU A 11 19.84 7.29 17.35
N ALA A 12 18.79 6.89 18.06
CA ALA A 12 18.22 5.59 17.87
C ALA A 12 17.91 5.54 16.38
N GLN A 13 18.72 4.82 15.61
CA GLN A 13 18.43 4.48 14.24
C GLN A 13 17.09 3.78 14.30
N VAL A 14 16.03 4.48 13.91
CA VAL A 14 14.76 3.85 13.58
C VAL A 14 15.11 2.92 12.43
N THR A 15 15.33 1.65 12.75
CA THR A 15 15.62 0.65 11.75
C THR A 15 14.36 0.50 10.93
N ASP A 16 14.44 0.88 9.65
CA ASP A 16 13.35 0.70 8.69
C ASP A 16 12.85 -0.74 8.75
N ASN A 17 11.54 -0.92 8.76
CA ASN A 17 10.92 -2.24 8.77
C ASN A 17 9.77 -2.29 7.77
N ILE A 18 9.35 -3.49 7.42
CA ILE A 18 8.33 -3.72 6.37
C ILE A 18 7.03 -2.95 6.66
N TYR A 19 6.61 -2.84 7.91
CA TYR A 19 5.35 -2.17 8.27
C TYR A 19 5.43 -0.65 8.08
N GLU A 20 6.58 -0.03 8.38
CA GLU A 20 6.79 1.39 8.09
C GLU A 20 6.82 1.65 6.57
N ALA A 21 7.50 0.78 5.82
CA ALA A 21 7.54 0.89 4.36
C ALA A 21 6.15 0.78 3.72
N LEU A 22 5.31 -0.13 4.22
CA LEU A 22 3.94 -0.29 3.76
C LEU A 22 3.06 0.91 4.13
N ARG A 23 3.14 1.41 5.36
CA ARG A 23 2.37 2.60 5.78
C ARG A 23 2.64 3.82 4.92
N GLU A 24 3.86 4.02 4.44
CA GLU A 24 4.18 5.12 3.54
C GLU A 24 3.39 5.03 2.22
N SER A 25 3.26 3.84 1.65
CA SER A 25 2.43 3.60 0.46
C SER A 25 0.93 3.74 0.78
N HIS A 26 0.47 3.24 1.95
CA HIS A 26 -0.91 3.41 2.41
C HIS A 26 -1.31 4.90 2.47
N GLU A 27 -0.45 5.75 3.01
CA GLU A 27 -0.71 7.19 3.05
C GLU A 27 -0.80 7.82 1.66
N ARG A 28 -0.01 7.35 0.69
CA ARG A 28 -0.14 7.79 -0.71
C ARG A 28 -1.47 7.36 -1.31
N GLN A 29 -1.90 6.13 -1.09
CA GLN A 29 -3.19 5.63 -1.56
C GLN A 29 -4.35 6.44 -0.97
N ARG A 30 -4.31 6.74 0.34
CA ARG A 30 -5.29 7.60 1.01
C ARG A 30 -5.34 9.01 0.41
N ALA A 31 -4.18 9.61 0.17
CA ALA A 31 -4.08 10.93 -0.45
C ALA A 31 -4.63 10.94 -1.88
N LEU A 32 -4.34 9.91 -2.68
CA LEU A 32 -4.85 9.76 -4.04
C LEU A 32 -6.36 9.52 -4.07
N CYS A 33 -6.89 8.68 -3.18
CA CYS A 33 -8.32 8.48 -3.02
C CYS A 33 -9.04 9.81 -2.70
N LYS A 34 -8.52 10.56 -1.73
CA LYS A 34 -9.07 11.86 -1.37
C LYS A 34 -9.06 12.82 -2.55
N ALA A 35 -7.92 12.96 -3.23
CA ALA A 35 -7.78 13.84 -4.38
C ALA A 35 -8.73 13.45 -5.52
N LEU A 36 -8.89 12.15 -5.81
CA LEU A 36 -9.79 11.63 -6.83
C LEU A 36 -11.26 11.99 -6.54
N LEU A 37 -11.69 11.81 -5.29
CA LEU A 37 -13.07 12.08 -4.89
C LEU A 37 -13.41 13.59 -4.85
N GLU A 38 -12.42 14.47 -4.79
CA GLU A 38 -12.59 15.93 -4.84
C GLU A 38 -12.60 16.49 -6.28
N THR A 39 -12.39 15.65 -7.32
CA THR A 39 -12.33 16.10 -8.72
C THR A 39 -13.70 16.48 -9.28
N ALA A 40 -13.72 17.51 -10.16
CA ALA A 40 -14.90 17.84 -10.96
C ALA A 40 -15.14 16.79 -12.07
N PRO A 41 -16.39 16.59 -12.53
CA PRO A 41 -16.74 15.65 -13.61
C PRO A 41 -16.04 15.95 -14.93
N GLU A 42 -15.79 17.23 -15.19
CA GLU A 42 -15.21 17.75 -16.43
C GLU A 42 -13.73 18.07 -16.20
N GLY A 43 -12.87 17.44 -16.95
CA GLY A 43 -11.42 17.69 -16.93
C GLY A 43 -10.57 16.43 -16.90
N ASP A 44 -9.33 16.55 -17.37
CA ASP A 44 -8.38 15.45 -17.47
C ASP A 44 -7.86 14.97 -16.10
N GLY A 45 -7.96 15.81 -15.07
CA GLY A 45 -7.42 15.51 -13.74
C GLY A 45 -8.02 14.27 -13.07
N ARG A 46 -9.31 13.98 -13.29
CA ARG A 46 -9.97 12.79 -12.75
C ARG A 46 -9.40 11.50 -13.35
N GLN A 47 -9.21 11.47 -14.66
CA GLN A 47 -8.64 10.33 -15.35
C GLN A 47 -7.19 10.09 -14.93
N ASP A 48 -6.40 11.16 -14.80
CA ASP A 48 -5.00 11.06 -14.40
C ASP A 48 -4.87 10.56 -12.96
N LEU A 49 -5.66 11.09 -12.02
CA LEU A 49 -5.68 10.61 -10.64
C LEU A 49 -6.16 9.17 -10.51
N PHE A 50 -7.12 8.74 -11.32
CA PHE A 50 -7.55 7.35 -11.35
C PHE A 50 -6.45 6.40 -11.81
N ARG A 51 -5.71 6.78 -12.87
CA ARG A 51 -4.56 6.02 -13.36
C ARG A 51 -3.43 5.97 -12.34
N GLU A 52 -3.17 7.10 -11.70
CA GLU A 52 -2.13 7.18 -10.66
C GLU A 52 -2.48 6.33 -9.44
N LEU A 53 -3.73 6.36 -8.97
CA LEU A 53 -4.19 5.52 -7.87
C LEU A 53 -4.09 4.03 -8.23
N ARG A 54 -4.52 3.63 -9.43
CA ARG A 54 -4.42 2.24 -9.89
C ARG A 54 -2.97 1.78 -9.96
N ARG A 55 -2.07 2.62 -10.48
CA ARG A 55 -0.64 2.33 -10.56
C ARG A 55 -0.01 2.17 -9.19
N GLU A 56 -0.31 3.09 -8.27
CA GLU A 56 0.17 3.05 -6.88
C GLU A 56 -0.29 1.76 -6.18
N GLU A 57 -1.58 1.46 -6.26
CA GLU A 57 -2.16 0.28 -5.62
C GLU A 57 -1.60 -1.02 -6.21
N SER A 58 -1.54 -1.13 -7.53
CA SER A 58 -1.03 -2.34 -8.20
C SER A 58 0.45 -2.60 -7.89
N ALA A 59 1.28 -1.56 -7.85
CA ALA A 59 2.70 -1.69 -7.49
C ALA A 59 2.86 -2.09 -6.02
N HIS A 60 2.09 -1.48 -5.13
CA HIS A 60 2.04 -1.79 -3.71
C HIS A 60 1.63 -3.25 -3.48
N ALA A 61 0.46 -3.65 -4.00
CA ALA A 61 -0.07 -5.00 -3.81
C ALA A 61 0.89 -6.07 -4.31
N ALA A 62 1.47 -5.91 -5.51
CA ALA A 62 2.40 -6.88 -6.07
C ALA A 62 3.69 -7.03 -5.23
N ALA A 63 4.25 -5.92 -4.74
CA ALA A 63 5.44 -5.95 -3.90
C ALA A 63 5.13 -6.52 -2.49
N GLU A 64 3.99 -6.16 -1.93
CA GLU A 64 3.54 -6.66 -0.62
C GLU A 64 3.25 -8.16 -0.63
N GLU A 65 2.57 -8.66 -1.64
CA GLU A 65 2.32 -10.09 -1.82
C GLU A 65 3.61 -10.91 -1.84
N ARG A 66 4.66 -10.38 -2.46
CA ARG A 66 5.97 -11.04 -2.53
C ARG A 66 6.73 -10.96 -1.21
N PHE A 67 6.73 -9.82 -0.55
CA PHE A 67 7.65 -9.54 0.55
C PHE A 67 6.99 -9.50 1.93
N LEU A 68 5.66 -9.59 2.02
CA LEU A 68 4.98 -9.81 3.28
C LEU A 68 4.09 -11.04 3.24
N TYR A 69 3.14 -11.15 2.32
CA TYR A 69 2.17 -12.25 2.36
C TYR A 69 2.81 -13.62 2.05
N ALA A 70 3.68 -13.72 1.06
CA ALA A 70 4.33 -14.98 0.72
C ALA A 70 5.19 -15.53 1.88
N PRO A 71 6.04 -14.74 2.56
CA PRO A 71 6.71 -15.21 3.77
C PRO A 71 5.76 -15.64 4.88
N ILE A 72 4.66 -14.92 5.09
CA ILE A 72 3.70 -15.21 6.15
C ILE A 72 2.85 -16.44 5.83
N LEU A 73 2.54 -16.71 4.56
CA LEU A 73 1.84 -17.93 4.12
C LEU A 73 2.58 -19.21 4.47
N MET A 74 3.89 -19.16 4.68
CA MET A 74 4.71 -20.32 5.03
C MET A 74 4.59 -20.72 6.51
N ASP A 75 3.94 -19.92 7.34
CA ASP A 75 3.64 -20.21 8.74
C ASP A 75 2.17 -20.60 8.88
N ASP A 76 1.89 -21.65 9.68
CA ASP A 76 0.52 -22.16 9.89
C ASP A 76 -0.42 -21.08 10.47
N ASN A 77 0.09 -20.19 11.32
CA ASN A 77 -0.67 -19.08 11.89
C ASN A 77 -0.88 -17.91 10.89
N GLY A 78 -0.04 -17.84 9.87
CA GLY A 78 -0.09 -16.83 8.83
C GLY A 78 -0.96 -17.17 7.63
N LEU A 79 -1.30 -18.45 7.45
CA LEU A 79 -2.00 -18.94 6.25
C LEU A 79 -3.37 -18.27 6.07
N SER A 80 -4.22 -18.29 7.08
CA SER A 80 -5.57 -17.72 6.99
C SER A 80 -5.58 -16.18 6.82
N PRO A 81 -4.82 -15.39 7.61
CA PRO A 81 -4.72 -13.95 7.40
C PRO A 81 -4.21 -13.56 6.01
N SER A 82 -3.17 -14.24 5.51
CA SER A 82 -2.61 -13.95 4.19
C SER A 82 -3.58 -14.28 3.06
N ARG A 83 -4.31 -15.37 3.14
CA ARG A 83 -5.36 -15.70 2.15
C ARG A 83 -6.49 -14.68 2.14
N HIS A 84 -6.88 -14.18 3.31
CA HIS A 84 -7.87 -13.10 3.41
C HIS A 84 -7.36 -11.82 2.73
N ALA A 85 -6.15 -11.39 3.05
CA ALA A 85 -5.54 -10.18 2.47
C ALA A 85 -5.40 -10.28 0.93
N LEU A 86 -4.95 -11.43 0.40
CA LEU A 86 -4.92 -11.69 -1.04
C LEU A 86 -6.31 -11.61 -1.69
N SER A 87 -7.34 -12.09 -1.01
CA SER A 87 -8.73 -11.97 -1.49
C SER A 87 -9.20 -10.51 -1.53
N GLU A 88 -8.77 -9.67 -0.59
CA GLU A 88 -9.08 -8.25 -0.58
C GLU A 88 -8.38 -7.51 -1.74
N HIS A 89 -7.11 -7.80 -2.02
CA HIS A 89 -6.40 -7.26 -3.19
C HIS A 89 -7.13 -7.62 -4.50
N HIS A 90 -7.54 -8.87 -4.65
CA HIS A 90 -8.28 -9.31 -5.85
C HIS A 90 -9.59 -8.52 -6.04
N LYS A 91 -10.35 -8.30 -4.97
CA LYS A 91 -11.58 -7.51 -5.03
C LYS A 91 -11.33 -6.04 -5.38
N ILE A 92 -10.24 -5.46 -4.89
CA ILE A 92 -9.84 -4.09 -5.23
C ILE A 92 -9.49 -4.00 -6.73
N GLU A 93 -8.72 -4.96 -7.27
CA GLU A 93 -8.38 -5.00 -8.69
C GLU A 93 -9.63 -5.17 -9.57
N GLU A 94 -10.58 -6.04 -9.19
CA GLU A 94 -11.87 -6.16 -9.90
C GLU A 94 -12.62 -4.81 -9.97
N LEU A 95 -12.64 -4.03 -8.88
CA LEU A 95 -13.27 -2.71 -8.86
C LEU A 95 -12.55 -1.71 -9.78
N PHE A 96 -11.21 -1.75 -9.84
CA PHE A 96 -10.44 -0.95 -10.79
C PHE A 96 -10.77 -1.32 -12.24
N GLU A 97 -10.82 -2.61 -12.55
CA GLU A 97 -11.14 -3.11 -13.89
C GLU A 97 -12.55 -2.71 -14.32
N GLU A 98 -13.52 -2.82 -13.41
CA GLU A 98 -14.90 -2.40 -13.70
C GLU A 98 -14.99 -0.89 -13.95
N LEU A 99 -14.34 -0.10 -13.12
CA LEU A 99 -14.37 1.36 -13.22
C LEU A 99 -13.65 1.86 -14.49
N ALA A 100 -12.63 1.14 -14.95
CA ALA A 100 -11.87 1.45 -16.15
C ALA A 100 -12.66 1.21 -17.46
N LYS A 101 -13.79 0.48 -17.43
CA LYS A 101 -14.63 0.23 -18.60
C LYS A 101 -15.42 1.46 -19.03
N ASP A 102 -15.63 2.39 -18.12
CA ASP A 102 -16.45 3.59 -18.31
C ASP A 102 -15.62 4.87 -18.32
N ALA A 103 -16.12 5.91 -18.97
CA ALA A 103 -15.46 7.21 -18.93
C ALA A 103 -15.64 7.87 -17.54
N PRO A 104 -14.63 8.56 -17.00
CA PRO A 104 -14.75 9.25 -15.71
C PRO A 104 -15.83 10.33 -15.65
N SER A 105 -16.27 10.84 -16.82
CA SER A 105 -17.40 11.77 -16.95
C SER A 105 -18.78 11.09 -16.90
N ASP A 106 -18.83 9.76 -16.98
CA ASP A 106 -20.10 9.04 -17.06
C ASP A 106 -20.89 9.14 -15.74
N ARG A 107 -22.22 9.16 -15.90
CA ARG A 107 -23.09 9.20 -14.74
C ARG A 107 -22.89 7.97 -13.85
N GLY A 108 -22.68 8.20 -12.56
CA GLY A 108 -22.45 7.14 -11.58
C GLY A 108 -21.00 6.68 -11.45
N TRP A 109 -20.09 7.14 -12.32
CA TRP A 109 -18.68 6.80 -12.22
C TRP A 109 -18.09 7.20 -10.84
N MET A 110 -18.36 8.43 -10.40
CA MET A 110 -17.87 8.93 -9.11
C MET A 110 -18.41 8.12 -7.91
N GLN A 111 -19.67 7.64 -7.99
CA GLN A 111 -20.21 6.79 -6.92
C GLN A 111 -19.47 5.45 -6.84
N ARG A 112 -19.09 4.86 -7.97
CA ARG A 112 -18.28 3.64 -8.02
C ARG A 112 -16.83 3.90 -7.57
N ALA A 113 -16.25 5.04 -7.95
CA ALA A 113 -14.94 5.47 -7.46
C ALA A 113 -14.93 5.62 -5.94
N LYS A 114 -16.00 6.16 -5.36
CA LYS A 114 -16.17 6.22 -3.91
C LYS A 114 -16.20 4.82 -3.28
N THR A 115 -16.94 3.89 -3.84
CA THR A 115 -16.96 2.49 -3.38
C THR A 115 -15.59 1.85 -3.44
N LEU A 116 -14.81 2.08 -4.51
CA LEU A 116 -13.43 1.63 -4.62
C LEU A 116 -12.55 2.21 -3.50
N CYS A 117 -12.60 3.53 -3.29
CA CYS A 117 -11.81 4.20 -2.25
C CYS A 117 -12.19 3.73 -0.84
N GLU A 118 -13.47 3.51 -0.57
CA GLU A 118 -13.95 2.93 0.70
C GLU A 118 -13.42 1.50 0.89
N LYS A 119 -13.34 0.71 -0.18
CA LYS A 119 -12.79 -0.64 -0.13
C LYS A 119 -11.30 -0.64 0.12
N ILE A 120 -10.54 0.25 -0.52
CA ILE A 120 -9.11 0.46 -0.27
C ILE A 120 -8.90 0.84 1.19
N GLU A 121 -9.58 1.87 1.70
CA GLU A 121 -9.42 2.33 3.09
C GLU A 121 -9.72 1.23 4.11
N HIS A 122 -10.78 0.45 3.90
CA HIS A 122 -11.13 -0.66 4.77
C HIS A 122 -10.03 -1.74 4.80
N HIS A 123 -9.47 -2.07 3.63
CA HIS A 123 -8.36 -3.01 3.53
C HIS A 123 -7.11 -2.51 4.29
N LEU A 124 -6.71 -1.25 4.04
CA LEU A 124 -5.54 -0.65 4.71
C LEU A 124 -5.71 -0.61 6.23
N GLU A 125 -6.89 -0.22 6.73
CA GLU A 125 -7.19 -0.19 8.17
C GLU A 125 -7.16 -1.60 8.78
N GLU A 126 -7.75 -2.58 8.14
CA GLU A 126 -7.74 -3.97 8.62
C GLU A 126 -6.32 -4.54 8.65
N GLU A 127 -5.53 -4.24 7.64
CA GLU A 127 -4.14 -4.67 7.58
C GLU A 127 -3.29 -4.05 8.69
N GLU A 128 -3.35 -2.74 8.86
CA GLU A 128 -2.60 -2.02 9.89
C GLU A 128 -2.99 -2.42 11.32
N THR A 129 -4.27 -2.72 11.55
CA THR A 129 -4.77 -3.05 12.90
C THR A 129 -4.70 -4.55 13.23
N ARG A 130 -4.77 -5.45 12.26
CA ARG A 130 -4.82 -6.89 12.47
C ARG A 130 -3.63 -7.64 11.86
N PHE A 131 -3.44 -7.51 10.56
CA PHE A 131 -2.43 -8.29 9.84
C PHE A 131 -1.01 -7.97 10.31
N PHE A 132 -0.68 -6.68 10.49
CA PHE A 132 0.63 -6.27 10.99
C PHE A 132 0.91 -6.79 12.40
N GLN A 133 -0.10 -6.86 13.26
CA GLN A 133 0.07 -7.43 14.59
C GLN A 133 0.27 -8.95 14.56
N GLN A 134 -0.45 -9.66 13.71
CA GLN A 134 -0.34 -11.11 13.56
C GLN A 134 0.98 -11.50 12.93
N SER A 135 1.33 -10.93 11.79
CA SER A 135 2.58 -11.18 11.08
C SER A 135 3.81 -10.71 11.87
N GLY A 136 3.66 -9.64 12.65
CA GLY A 136 4.71 -9.13 13.52
C GLY A 136 5.17 -10.10 14.61
N LYS A 137 4.34 -11.09 14.97
CA LYS A 137 4.69 -12.18 15.89
C LYS A 137 5.40 -13.35 15.19
N ILE A 138 5.27 -13.46 13.88
CA ILE A 138 5.87 -14.49 13.04
C ILE A 138 7.28 -14.08 12.60
N LEU A 139 7.44 -12.82 12.16
CA LEU A 139 8.71 -12.30 11.63
C LEU A 139 9.64 -11.83 12.74
N THR A 140 10.94 -12.17 12.62
CA THR A 140 12.00 -11.58 13.44
C THR A 140 12.28 -10.14 13.00
N ASP A 141 12.93 -9.34 13.85
CA ASP A 141 13.31 -7.96 13.52
C ASP A 141 14.27 -7.90 12.32
N ALA A 142 15.20 -8.86 12.20
CA ALA A 142 16.08 -8.96 11.05
C ALA A 142 15.32 -9.26 9.75
N GLN A 143 14.29 -10.11 9.80
CA GLN A 143 13.40 -10.37 8.66
C GLN A 143 12.59 -9.13 8.28
N LYS A 144 12.01 -8.43 9.25
CA LYS A 144 11.25 -7.19 9.01
C LYS A 144 12.10 -6.13 8.30
N ALA A 145 13.35 -5.96 8.70
CA ALA A 145 14.29 -5.01 8.08
C ALA A 145 14.69 -5.45 6.65
N SER A 146 15.00 -6.72 6.45
CA SER A 146 15.36 -7.27 5.14
C SER A 146 14.20 -7.19 4.14
N LEU A 147 13.00 -7.53 4.59
CA LEU A 147 11.78 -7.46 3.77
C LEU A 147 11.42 -6.02 3.39
N ALA A 148 11.62 -5.05 4.29
CA ALA A 148 11.43 -3.63 3.96
C ALA A 148 12.32 -3.21 2.79
N LYS A 149 13.59 -3.56 2.80
CA LYS A 149 14.53 -3.25 1.73
C LYS A 149 14.11 -3.86 0.39
N SER A 150 13.69 -5.13 0.41
CA SER A 150 13.24 -5.84 -0.79
C SER A 150 11.94 -5.27 -1.33
N TYR A 151 10.97 -4.98 -0.45
CA TYR A 151 9.71 -4.34 -0.80
C TYR A 151 9.94 -2.99 -1.48
N ARG A 152 10.70 -2.08 -0.86
CA ARG A 152 10.96 -0.74 -1.42
C ARG A 152 11.56 -0.81 -2.82
N LYS A 153 12.55 -1.68 -3.01
CA LYS A 153 13.20 -1.87 -4.30
C LYS A 153 12.23 -2.37 -5.37
N ASP A 154 11.40 -3.34 -5.05
CA ASP A 154 10.44 -3.92 -6.01
C ASP A 154 9.30 -2.95 -6.28
N TYR A 155 8.78 -2.29 -5.25
CA TYR A 155 7.75 -1.27 -5.38
C TYR A 155 8.17 -0.11 -6.30
N GLU A 156 9.38 0.46 -6.10
CA GLU A 156 9.93 1.51 -6.97
C GLU A 156 10.06 1.02 -8.41
N ARG A 157 10.59 -0.19 -8.61
CA ARG A 157 10.70 -0.80 -9.95
C ARG A 157 9.33 -0.94 -10.62
N LEU A 158 8.31 -1.41 -9.89
CA LEU A 158 6.95 -1.60 -10.42
C LEU A 158 6.27 -0.27 -10.76
N LEU A 159 6.50 0.79 -9.98
CA LEU A 159 6.00 2.12 -10.31
C LEU A 159 6.54 2.64 -11.64
N ASP A 160 7.74 2.24 -12.05
CA ASP A 160 8.38 2.68 -13.30
C ASP A 160 7.98 1.81 -14.50
N GLU A 161 7.30 0.67 -14.27
CA GLU A 161 6.88 -0.23 -15.35
C GLU A 161 5.65 0.29 -16.11
N PRO A 162 5.70 0.35 -17.48
CA PRO A 162 4.57 0.82 -18.29
C PRO A 162 3.28 -0.01 -18.14
N SER A 163 3.40 -1.28 -17.73
CA SER A 163 2.25 -2.20 -17.56
C SER A 163 1.36 -1.85 -16.38
N PHE A 164 1.84 -1.02 -15.47
CA PHE A 164 1.07 -0.49 -14.33
C PHE A 164 0.56 0.94 -14.57
N ALA A 165 0.74 1.48 -15.77
CA ALA A 165 0.32 2.84 -16.13
C ALA A 165 -1.13 2.88 -16.67
#